data_49986d0211b44be19271403e0e9b4e46
#
_entry.id   49986d0211b44be19271403e0e9b4e46
#
_cell.length_a   1.000
_cell.length_b   1.000
_cell.length_c   1.000
_cell.angle_alpha   90.00
_cell.angle_beta   90.00
_cell.angle_gamma   90.00
#
_symmetry.space_group_name_H-M   'P 1'
#
loop_
_entity.id
_entity.type
_entity.pdbx_description
1 polymer ?
#
loop_
_entity_poly.entity_id
_entity_poly.type
_entity_poly.pdbx_seq_one_letter_code
_entity_poly.pdbx_strand_id
1 'polypeptide(L)'
;MAKALSRRMALASSVACVALSMAGQASAQNRKFSFAYDQPTTTAYGIAGNIFDAKLKELSGGKFGINQFPGAQLGQEPQMLEKMRAGDIDFIITSTANAASVSPQAGVFSLHYIFRDQGHLARVIADPAVSQAFREMIADTVKGGHVLGLMTMGMRSMYAKKEIRSVADMKGQKVRVQATKTEDTHFPAYGAQTVHMPFGEVYTSLQTGVVNIAENGVNVYLANKHYEVAPILSMTEHEANNNCIWVSDKTWNSLNDEEKKWVQGAADEVSRVEPGKALQLEKDSAAKLQKMGVKVVDHVDKSGFAKDAQPIQDSLAKELGPHAVKILALVRNVQ
;
A
#
# COMPACT_ATOMS: atom_id res chain seq x y z
N MET A 1 63.75 50.58 4.71
CA MET A 1 62.30 50.46 5.01
C MET A 1 61.47 49.77 3.89
N ALA A 2 61.96 49.56 2.67
CA ALA A 2 61.21 49.01 1.57
C ALA A 2 61.07 47.43 1.53
N LYS A 3 61.89 46.71 2.29
CA LYS A 3 61.88 45.21 2.34
C LYS A 3 60.88 44.59 3.33
N ALA A 4 60.28 45.40 4.22
CA ALA A 4 59.30 44.87 5.21
C ALA A 4 57.87 44.96 4.75
N LEU A 5 57.52 45.76 3.74
CA LEU A 5 56.16 45.89 3.18
C LEU A 5 55.81 44.73 2.21
N SER A 6 56.80 44.22 1.48
CA SER A 6 56.53 43.15 0.49
C SER A 6 56.20 41.77 1.12
N ARG A 7 56.68 41.50 2.34
CA ARG A 7 56.37 40.24 3.03
C ARG A 7 55.00 40.22 3.72
N ARG A 8 54.41 41.35 4.05
CA ARG A 8 53.06 41.44 4.64
C ARG A 8 51.95 41.33 3.60
N MET A 9 52.19 41.77 2.37
CA MET A 9 51.21 41.61 1.26
C MET A 9 51.18 40.19 0.73
N ALA A 10 52.29 39.44 0.73
CA ALA A 10 52.32 38.06 0.26
C ALA A 10 51.61 37.08 1.26
N LEU A 11 51.61 37.39 2.57
CA LEU A 11 50.88 36.58 3.57
C LEU A 11 49.35 36.85 3.56
N ALA A 12 48.93 38.04 3.22
CA ALA A 12 47.49 38.38 3.13
C ALA A 12 46.80 37.75 1.93
N SER A 13 47.51 37.57 0.79
CA SER A 13 46.95 36.93 -0.41
C SER A 13 46.85 35.40 -0.27
N SER A 14 47.68 34.76 0.51
CA SER A 14 47.67 33.31 0.73
C SER A 14 46.53 32.85 1.66
N VAL A 15 46.12 33.70 2.62
CA VAL A 15 45.03 33.43 3.56
C VAL A 15 43.68 33.61 2.88
N ALA A 16 43.52 34.54 1.92
CA ALA A 16 42.31 34.75 1.18
C ALA A 16 41.95 33.59 0.21
N CYS A 17 42.97 32.95 -0.39
CA CYS A 17 42.74 31.78 -1.27
C CYS A 17 42.39 30.51 -0.53
N VAL A 18 42.78 30.33 0.73
CA VAL A 18 42.41 29.14 1.53
C VAL A 18 41.01 29.31 2.12
N ALA A 19 40.55 30.56 2.38
CA ALA A 19 39.18 30.80 2.87
C ALA A 19 38.12 30.65 1.77
N LEU A 20 38.43 30.84 0.51
CA LEU A 20 37.49 30.60 -0.61
C LEU A 20 37.31 29.12 -0.96
N SER A 21 38.26 28.25 -0.63
CA SER A 21 38.15 26.80 -0.88
C SER A 21 37.38 26.06 0.23
N MET A 22 37.09 26.68 1.36
CA MET A 22 36.26 26.11 2.43
C MET A 22 34.77 26.51 2.35
N ALA A 23 34.38 27.43 1.48
CA ALA A 23 32.99 27.84 1.34
C ALA A 23 32.15 26.92 0.43
N GLY A 24 32.72 25.82 -0.06
CA GLY A 24 32.08 24.90 -1.03
C GLY A 24 31.56 23.60 -0.45
N GLN A 25 31.70 23.33 0.85
CA GLN A 25 31.04 22.19 1.49
C GLN A 25 29.90 22.70 2.39
N ALA A 26 28.89 23.31 1.74
CA ALA A 26 27.54 23.25 2.30
C ALA A 26 27.22 21.76 2.41
N SER A 27 27.32 21.20 3.61
CA SER A 27 26.84 19.88 3.93
C SER A 27 25.42 19.78 3.36
N ALA A 28 25.25 19.05 2.27
CA ALA A 28 23.95 18.78 1.73
C ALA A 28 23.17 18.09 2.86
N GLN A 29 22.32 18.85 3.53
CA GLN A 29 21.54 18.36 4.66
C GLN A 29 20.70 17.20 4.13
N ASN A 30 20.99 15.98 4.61
CA ASN A 30 20.28 14.78 4.19
C ASN A 30 18.79 14.97 4.47
N ARG A 31 17.99 15.15 3.41
CA ARG A 31 16.55 15.34 3.54
C ARG A 31 15.90 14.00 3.86
N LYS A 32 15.17 13.94 4.98
CA LYS A 32 14.38 12.79 5.34
C LYS A 32 12.91 13.13 5.28
N PHE A 33 12.19 12.34 4.49
CA PHE A 33 10.75 12.47 4.32
C PHE A 33 10.00 11.60 5.32
N SER A 34 8.82 12.03 5.75
CA SER A 34 7.87 11.20 6.47
C SER A 34 7.28 10.14 5.53
N PHE A 35 7.22 8.88 6.01
CA PHE A 35 6.64 7.75 5.28
C PHE A 35 5.74 6.97 6.24
N ALA A 36 4.41 7.14 6.11
CA ALA A 36 3.45 6.66 7.08
C ALA A 36 2.56 5.54 6.55
N TYR A 37 2.17 4.64 7.44
CA TYR A 37 1.23 3.56 7.17
C TYR A 37 0.62 3.02 8.47
N ASP A 38 -0.55 2.35 8.37
CA ASP A 38 -1.30 1.90 9.54
C ASP A 38 -0.89 0.51 10.05
N GLN A 39 -0.11 -0.24 9.27
CA GLN A 39 0.31 -1.59 9.64
C GLN A 39 1.63 -1.61 10.42
N PRO A 40 1.90 -2.67 11.21
CA PRO A 40 3.23 -2.89 11.81
C PRO A 40 4.33 -3.07 10.75
N THR A 41 5.57 -2.76 11.12
CA THR A 41 6.77 -2.96 10.25
C THR A 41 7.01 -4.41 9.86
N THR A 42 6.39 -5.37 10.53
CA THR A 42 6.49 -6.81 10.25
C THR A 42 5.58 -7.25 9.08
N THR A 43 4.82 -6.33 8.51
CA THR A 43 3.97 -6.58 7.34
C THR A 43 4.68 -6.16 6.02
N ALA A 44 4.04 -6.42 4.89
CA ALA A 44 4.54 -6.00 3.59
C ALA A 44 4.70 -4.48 3.47
N TYR A 45 3.97 -3.66 4.25
CA TYR A 45 4.19 -2.21 4.31
C TYR A 45 5.58 -1.84 4.83
N GLY A 46 6.06 -2.52 5.87
CA GLY A 46 7.44 -2.31 6.36
C GLY A 46 8.49 -2.79 5.36
N ILE A 47 8.22 -3.90 4.64
CA ILE A 47 9.08 -4.37 3.54
C ILE A 47 9.17 -3.29 2.44
N ALA A 48 8.03 -2.73 2.02
CA ALA A 48 7.97 -1.67 1.02
C ALA A 48 8.73 -0.41 1.46
N GLY A 49 8.53 0.05 2.70
CA GLY A 49 9.27 1.17 3.27
C GLY A 49 10.79 0.96 3.26
N ASN A 50 11.25 -0.24 3.61
CA ASN A 50 12.68 -0.59 3.58
C ASN A 50 13.26 -0.61 2.16
N ILE A 51 12.53 -1.17 1.19
CA ILE A 51 12.95 -1.18 -0.22
C ILE A 51 13.02 0.25 -0.76
N PHE A 52 11.98 1.05 -0.49
CA PHE A 52 11.89 2.44 -0.92
C PHE A 52 13.08 3.26 -0.36
N ASP A 53 13.33 3.18 0.95
CA ASP A 53 14.42 3.91 1.62
C ASP A 53 15.80 3.52 1.06
N ALA A 54 16.04 2.22 0.91
CA ALA A 54 17.31 1.71 0.40
C ALA A 54 17.57 2.21 -1.03
N LYS A 55 16.55 2.11 -1.92
CA LYS A 55 16.68 2.54 -3.31
C LYS A 55 16.76 4.06 -3.44
N LEU A 56 16.00 4.79 -2.64
CA LEU A 56 16.05 6.26 -2.61
C LEU A 56 17.44 6.77 -2.19
N LYS A 57 18.05 6.15 -1.18
CA LYS A 57 19.42 6.45 -0.75
C LYS A 57 20.44 6.12 -1.83
N GLU A 58 20.29 4.97 -2.49
CA GLU A 58 21.16 4.57 -3.60
C GLU A 58 21.12 5.61 -4.73
N LEU A 59 19.94 5.94 -5.24
CA LEU A 59 19.75 6.84 -6.36
C LEU A 59 20.18 8.27 -6.07
N SER A 60 19.96 8.73 -4.83
CA SER A 60 20.30 10.10 -4.41
C SER A 60 21.73 10.25 -3.90
N GLY A 61 22.55 9.19 -3.90
CA GLY A 61 23.88 9.22 -3.27
C GLY A 61 23.82 9.56 -1.77
N GLY A 62 22.78 9.10 -1.07
CA GLY A 62 22.56 9.32 0.36
C GLY A 62 21.95 10.68 0.73
N LYS A 63 21.62 11.53 -0.25
CA LYS A 63 21.01 12.85 0.01
C LYS A 63 19.57 12.76 0.52
N PHE A 64 18.82 11.73 0.08
CA PHE A 64 17.43 11.50 0.45
C PHE A 64 17.27 10.20 1.21
N GLY A 65 16.31 10.15 2.11
CA GLY A 65 15.87 8.97 2.84
C GLY A 65 14.51 9.20 3.46
N ILE A 66 13.97 8.20 4.14
CA ILE A 66 12.68 8.31 4.83
C ILE A 66 12.81 8.05 6.33
N ASN A 67 11.86 8.61 7.08
CA ASN A 67 11.52 8.20 8.44
C ASN A 67 10.18 7.49 8.37
N GLN A 68 10.14 6.21 8.75
CA GLN A 68 8.91 5.42 8.75
C GLN A 68 8.09 5.69 10.02
N PHE A 69 6.77 5.84 9.84
CA PHE A 69 5.76 6.01 10.90
C PHE A 69 4.72 4.87 10.78
N PRO A 70 5.05 3.67 11.31
CA PRO A 70 4.19 2.49 11.23
C PRO A 70 3.05 2.51 12.24
N GLY A 71 2.10 1.55 12.10
CA GLY A 71 1.09 1.26 13.12
C GLY A 71 0.16 2.43 13.42
N ALA A 72 -0.23 3.16 12.39
CA ALA A 72 -1.14 4.31 12.48
C ALA A 72 -0.65 5.46 13.40
N GLN A 73 0.67 5.63 13.59
CA GLN A 73 1.21 6.73 14.40
C GLN A 73 0.77 8.11 13.91
N LEU A 74 0.52 8.27 12.60
CA LEU A 74 0.03 9.51 12.02
C LEU A 74 -1.47 9.47 11.66
N GLY A 75 -2.18 8.41 12.05
CA GLY A 75 -3.61 8.19 11.84
C GLY A 75 -3.91 6.92 11.05
N GLN A 76 -5.18 6.55 10.95
CA GLN A 76 -5.67 5.48 10.06
C GLN A 76 -5.58 5.93 8.60
N GLU A 77 -5.63 4.99 7.63
CA GLU A 77 -5.44 5.29 6.20
C GLU A 77 -6.30 6.47 5.69
N PRO A 78 -7.61 6.58 5.99
CA PRO A 78 -8.39 7.74 5.54
C PRO A 78 -7.86 9.08 6.09
N GLN A 79 -7.46 9.11 7.36
CA GLN A 79 -6.90 10.31 7.99
C GLN A 79 -5.52 10.66 7.42
N MET A 80 -4.67 9.65 7.18
CA MET A 80 -3.36 9.86 6.56
C MET A 80 -3.49 10.38 5.13
N LEU A 81 -4.48 9.89 4.37
CA LEU A 81 -4.75 10.34 3.00
C LEU A 81 -5.09 11.84 2.98
N GLU A 82 -5.95 12.31 3.90
CA GLU A 82 -6.25 13.74 4.01
C GLU A 82 -5.02 14.57 4.42
N LYS A 83 -4.24 14.11 5.41
CA LYS A 83 -3.00 14.79 5.83
C LYS A 83 -1.96 14.85 4.72
N MET A 84 -1.80 13.78 3.95
CA MET A 84 -0.90 13.74 2.81
C MET A 84 -1.34 14.74 1.73
N ARG A 85 -2.64 14.79 1.40
CA ARG A 85 -3.20 15.76 0.44
C ARG A 85 -3.06 17.21 0.92
N ALA A 86 -3.11 17.45 2.23
CA ALA A 86 -2.82 18.77 2.84
C ALA A 86 -1.32 19.10 2.84
N GLY A 87 -0.44 18.11 2.60
CA GLY A 87 1.01 18.28 2.60
C GLY A 87 1.64 18.21 3.99
N ASP A 88 0.96 17.62 4.97
CA ASP A 88 1.46 17.41 6.34
C ASP A 88 2.27 16.11 6.46
N ILE A 89 2.06 15.16 5.54
CA ILE A 89 2.83 13.92 5.41
C ILE A 89 3.37 13.84 3.98
N ASP A 90 4.66 13.48 3.82
CA ASP A 90 5.30 13.44 2.50
C ASP A 90 4.83 12.22 1.70
N PHE A 91 4.96 11.02 2.28
CA PHE A 91 4.60 9.75 1.66
C PHE A 91 3.71 8.93 2.58
N ILE A 92 2.73 8.23 2.00
CA ILE A 92 1.92 7.24 2.70
C ILE A 92 1.75 5.97 1.87
N ILE A 93 1.43 4.87 2.56
CA ILE A 93 0.84 3.69 1.93
C ILE A 93 -0.63 3.63 2.34
N THR A 94 -1.51 3.38 1.36
CA THR A 94 -2.92 3.03 1.61
C THR A 94 -3.33 1.85 0.75
N SER A 95 -4.37 1.13 1.17
CA SER A 95 -5.05 0.18 0.29
C SER A 95 -5.68 0.92 -0.91
N THR A 96 -5.77 0.25 -2.05
CA THR A 96 -6.52 0.76 -3.21
C THR A 96 -8.00 0.93 -2.88
N ALA A 97 -8.53 0.11 -1.97
CA ALA A 97 -9.88 0.25 -1.43
C ALA A 97 -10.07 1.60 -0.71
N ASN A 98 -9.15 2.00 0.17
CA ASN A 98 -9.23 3.32 0.82
C ASN A 98 -8.91 4.48 -0.16
N ALA A 99 -8.10 4.25 -1.20
CA ALA A 99 -7.93 5.22 -2.29
C ALA A 99 -9.25 5.51 -3.03
N ALA A 100 -10.20 4.56 -3.03
CA ALA A 100 -11.52 4.75 -3.63
C ALA A 100 -12.35 5.86 -2.94
N SER A 101 -12.01 6.28 -1.72
CA SER A 101 -12.65 7.41 -1.05
C SER A 101 -12.40 8.75 -1.76
N VAL A 102 -11.29 8.88 -2.47
CA VAL A 102 -10.91 10.08 -3.24
C VAL A 102 -10.92 9.85 -4.75
N SER A 103 -10.84 8.61 -5.21
CA SER A 103 -10.95 8.17 -6.60
C SER A 103 -11.78 6.89 -6.68
N PRO A 104 -13.12 6.97 -6.81
CA PRO A 104 -13.99 5.78 -6.80
C PRO A 104 -13.57 4.68 -7.77
N GLN A 105 -12.95 5.03 -8.90
CA GLN A 105 -12.45 4.08 -9.88
C GLN A 105 -11.34 3.16 -9.36
N ALA A 106 -10.64 3.53 -8.27
CA ALA A 106 -9.65 2.68 -7.61
C ALA A 106 -10.27 1.39 -7.03
N GLY A 107 -11.58 1.38 -6.77
CA GLY A 107 -12.32 0.20 -6.37
C GLY A 107 -12.29 -0.97 -7.36
N VAL A 108 -11.80 -0.76 -8.60
CA VAL A 108 -11.58 -1.84 -9.56
C VAL A 108 -10.63 -2.92 -9.04
N PHE A 109 -9.64 -2.55 -8.22
CA PHE A 109 -8.71 -3.51 -7.63
C PHE A 109 -9.32 -4.35 -6.51
N SER A 110 -10.46 -3.95 -5.96
CA SER A 110 -11.24 -4.71 -4.98
C SER A 110 -12.30 -5.62 -5.63
N LEU A 111 -12.38 -5.69 -6.96
CA LEU A 111 -13.28 -6.64 -7.62
C LEU A 111 -12.87 -8.08 -7.27
N HIS A 112 -13.84 -8.85 -6.76
CA HIS A 112 -13.58 -10.20 -6.31
C HIS A 112 -13.26 -11.13 -7.49
N TYR A 113 -12.30 -12.04 -7.29
CA TYR A 113 -11.87 -13.10 -8.22
C TYR A 113 -11.38 -12.61 -9.60
N ILE A 114 -10.86 -11.36 -9.69
CA ILE A 114 -10.19 -10.89 -10.91
C ILE A 114 -8.74 -11.36 -11.00
N PHE A 115 -8.13 -11.71 -9.86
CA PHE A 115 -6.80 -12.30 -9.80
C PHE A 115 -6.92 -13.82 -9.76
N ARG A 116 -6.26 -14.51 -10.70
CA ARG A 116 -6.36 -15.97 -10.85
C ARG A 116 -5.71 -16.74 -9.70
N ASP A 117 -4.58 -16.23 -9.24
CA ASP A 117 -3.78 -16.77 -8.14
C ASP A 117 -2.78 -15.73 -7.63
N GLN A 118 -2.03 -16.07 -6.60
CA GLN A 118 -1.02 -15.18 -6.02
C GLN A 118 0.12 -14.85 -7.01
N GLY A 119 0.48 -15.77 -7.90
CA GLY A 119 1.48 -15.54 -8.94
C GLY A 119 1.00 -14.52 -9.97
N HIS A 120 -0.25 -14.62 -10.41
CA HIS A 120 -0.89 -13.65 -11.27
C HIS A 120 -0.94 -12.26 -10.61
N LEU A 121 -1.36 -12.21 -9.34
CA LEU A 121 -1.35 -10.98 -8.55
C LEU A 121 0.03 -10.31 -8.56
N ALA A 122 1.09 -11.05 -8.28
CA ALA A 122 2.45 -10.51 -8.26
C ALA A 122 2.86 -9.93 -9.63
N ARG A 123 2.52 -10.62 -10.73
CA ARG A 123 2.81 -10.14 -12.08
C ARG A 123 2.01 -8.88 -12.43
N VAL A 124 0.74 -8.82 -12.06
CA VAL A 124 -0.11 -7.63 -12.26
C VAL A 124 0.44 -6.41 -11.53
N ILE A 125 0.84 -6.56 -10.27
CA ILE A 125 1.40 -5.45 -9.48
C ILE A 125 2.76 -4.98 -10.03
N ALA A 126 3.56 -5.89 -10.54
CA ALA A 126 4.85 -5.58 -11.17
C ALA A 126 4.71 -5.08 -12.63
N ASP A 127 3.52 -5.15 -13.23
CA ASP A 127 3.30 -4.76 -14.62
C ASP A 127 3.33 -3.22 -14.78
N PRO A 128 4.25 -2.67 -15.59
CA PRO A 128 4.35 -1.22 -15.77
C PRO A 128 3.11 -0.58 -16.38
N ALA A 129 2.36 -1.29 -17.26
CA ALA A 129 1.17 -0.76 -17.90
C ALA A 129 0.02 -0.64 -16.91
N VAL A 130 -0.14 -1.61 -16.00
CA VAL A 130 -1.12 -1.55 -14.91
C VAL A 130 -0.79 -0.40 -13.95
N SER A 131 0.47 -0.30 -13.52
CA SER A 131 0.93 0.78 -12.63
C SER A 131 0.76 2.16 -13.28
N GLN A 132 1.08 2.30 -14.57
CA GLN A 132 0.88 3.55 -15.29
C GLN A 132 -0.60 3.91 -15.41
N ALA A 133 -1.46 2.95 -15.78
CA ALA A 133 -2.90 3.21 -15.89
C ALA A 133 -3.51 3.65 -14.54
N PHE A 134 -3.01 3.09 -13.42
CA PHE A 134 -3.45 3.51 -12.09
C PHE A 134 -2.97 4.93 -11.75
N ARG A 135 -1.71 5.27 -12.04
CA ARG A 135 -1.19 6.63 -11.86
C ARG A 135 -1.97 7.66 -12.70
N GLU A 136 -2.26 7.37 -13.96
CA GLU A 136 -3.07 8.21 -14.83
C GLU A 136 -4.46 8.45 -14.23
N MET A 137 -5.14 7.39 -13.78
CA MET A 137 -6.45 7.49 -13.13
C MET A 137 -6.42 8.43 -11.92
N ILE A 138 -5.41 8.28 -11.06
CA ILE A 138 -5.28 9.14 -9.88
C ILE A 138 -4.97 10.59 -10.28
N ALA A 139 -4.08 10.82 -11.23
CA ALA A 139 -3.76 12.16 -11.72
C ALA A 139 -4.98 12.89 -12.29
N ASP A 140 -5.88 12.15 -12.95
CA ASP A 140 -7.10 12.72 -13.53
C ASP A 140 -8.21 12.99 -12.49
N THR A 141 -8.18 12.31 -11.35
CA THR A 141 -9.32 12.30 -10.40
C THR A 141 -9.00 12.88 -9.03
N VAL A 142 -7.73 12.94 -8.63
CA VAL A 142 -7.31 13.36 -7.28
C VAL A 142 -6.47 14.63 -7.35
N LYS A 143 -6.65 15.51 -6.36
CA LYS A 143 -5.81 16.70 -6.13
C LYS A 143 -5.14 16.57 -4.75
N GLY A 144 -3.96 17.15 -4.64
CA GLY A 144 -3.19 17.17 -3.39
C GLY A 144 -2.23 16.01 -3.23
N GLY A 145 -2.23 15.03 -4.15
CA GLY A 145 -1.31 13.91 -4.11
C GLY A 145 -1.24 13.10 -5.39
N HIS A 146 -0.11 12.42 -5.58
CA HIS A 146 0.17 11.51 -6.69
C HIS A 146 0.40 10.09 -6.18
N VAL A 147 0.03 9.09 -6.95
CA VAL A 147 0.47 7.72 -6.72
C VAL A 147 1.77 7.46 -7.51
N LEU A 148 2.74 6.89 -6.83
CA LEU A 148 4.04 6.55 -7.41
C LEU A 148 4.10 5.11 -7.94
N GLY A 149 3.43 4.17 -7.27
CA GLY A 149 3.43 2.76 -7.64
C GLY A 149 2.46 1.92 -6.83
N LEU A 150 2.30 0.68 -7.27
CA LEU A 150 1.48 -0.34 -6.63
C LEU A 150 2.35 -1.31 -5.83
N MET A 151 1.76 -1.92 -4.81
CA MET A 151 2.30 -3.02 -4.03
C MET A 151 1.17 -3.94 -3.56
N THR A 152 1.47 -5.05 -2.91
CA THR A 152 0.44 -5.99 -2.44
C THR A 152 0.77 -6.56 -1.06
N MET A 153 -0.27 -6.99 -0.34
CA MET A 153 -0.16 -7.78 0.89
C MET A 153 -0.75 -9.19 0.70
N GLY A 154 -0.75 -9.68 -0.56
CA GLY A 154 -1.27 -11.00 -0.90
C GLY A 154 -2.78 -11.02 -1.15
N MET A 155 -3.34 -12.24 -1.16
CA MET A 155 -4.78 -12.44 -1.33
C MET A 155 -5.50 -12.33 0.02
N ARG A 156 -6.67 -11.71 0.00
CA ARG A 156 -7.53 -11.57 1.19
C ARG A 156 -8.35 -12.82 1.40
N SER A 157 -8.41 -13.26 2.65
CA SER A 157 -9.18 -14.41 3.11
C SER A 157 -10.00 -14.05 4.34
N MET A 158 -11.13 -14.73 4.52
CA MET A 158 -12.07 -14.43 5.60
C MET A 158 -11.64 -15.09 6.91
N TYR A 159 -11.81 -14.38 8.02
CA TYR A 159 -11.59 -14.95 9.35
C TYR A 159 -12.75 -14.63 10.30
N ALA A 160 -13.11 -15.61 11.13
CA ALA A 160 -14.30 -15.57 11.95
C ALA A 160 -14.19 -16.51 13.17
N LYS A 161 -15.24 -16.54 14.00
CA LYS A 161 -15.45 -17.56 15.05
C LYS A 161 -16.02 -18.87 14.50
N LYS A 162 -16.48 -18.89 13.23
CA LYS A 162 -17.03 -20.05 12.53
C LYS A 162 -16.31 -20.23 11.20
N GLU A 163 -16.28 -21.44 10.69
CA GLU A 163 -15.72 -21.74 9.37
C GLU A 163 -16.60 -21.15 8.27
N ILE A 164 -15.93 -20.65 7.22
CA ILE A 164 -16.54 -20.28 5.95
C ILE A 164 -16.01 -21.30 4.93
N ARG A 165 -16.85 -22.24 4.53
CA ARG A 165 -16.50 -23.29 3.58
C ARG A 165 -17.09 -23.10 2.19
N SER A 166 -18.15 -22.27 2.08
CA SER A 166 -18.84 -21.98 0.83
C SER A 166 -19.57 -20.63 0.93
N VAL A 167 -20.11 -20.16 -0.20
CA VAL A 167 -20.91 -18.93 -0.23
C VAL A 167 -22.18 -19.04 0.64
N ALA A 168 -22.71 -20.24 0.87
CA ALA A 168 -23.88 -20.45 1.72
C ALA A 168 -23.65 -20.02 3.18
N ASP A 169 -22.40 -20.10 3.66
CA ASP A 169 -22.03 -19.72 5.03
C ASP A 169 -22.06 -18.21 5.26
N MET A 170 -22.14 -17.42 4.18
CA MET A 170 -22.20 -15.95 4.25
C MET A 170 -23.58 -15.40 4.59
N LYS A 171 -24.62 -16.22 4.44
CA LYS A 171 -26.00 -15.77 4.62
C LYS A 171 -26.24 -15.16 6.01
N GLY A 172 -26.64 -13.88 6.02
CA GLY A 172 -26.95 -13.14 7.25
C GLY A 172 -25.74 -12.75 8.09
N GLN A 173 -24.52 -13.02 7.66
CA GLN A 173 -23.30 -12.62 8.35
C GLN A 173 -23.06 -11.11 8.19
N LYS A 174 -22.49 -10.48 9.21
CA LYS A 174 -21.99 -9.11 9.17
C LYS A 174 -20.49 -9.16 8.90
N VAL A 175 -20.07 -8.61 7.77
CA VAL A 175 -18.66 -8.57 7.35
C VAL A 175 -18.14 -7.16 7.50
N ARG A 176 -17.00 -7.01 8.17
CA ARG A 176 -16.28 -5.74 8.17
C ARG A 176 -15.57 -5.58 6.84
N VAL A 177 -15.76 -4.42 6.22
CA VAL A 177 -15.14 -4.05 4.95
C VAL A 177 -14.63 -2.61 4.99
N GLN A 178 -13.82 -2.22 4.01
CA GLN A 178 -13.56 -0.82 3.69
C GLN A 178 -14.79 -0.21 3.01
N ALA A 179 -14.96 1.10 3.15
CA ALA A 179 -16.12 1.81 2.60
C ALA A 179 -15.97 2.00 1.08
N THR A 180 -16.23 0.95 0.32
CA THR A 180 -16.21 0.99 -1.15
C THR A 180 -17.51 0.46 -1.73
N LYS A 181 -17.88 0.99 -2.88
CA LYS A 181 -19.00 0.45 -3.66
C LYS A 181 -18.79 -1.00 -4.07
N THR A 182 -17.54 -1.39 -4.29
CA THR A 182 -17.16 -2.75 -4.69
C THR A 182 -17.54 -3.74 -3.60
N GLU A 183 -17.16 -3.47 -2.35
CA GLU A 183 -17.51 -4.31 -1.21
C GLU A 183 -19.02 -4.35 -0.97
N ASP A 184 -19.68 -3.19 -1.07
CA ASP A 184 -21.13 -3.05 -0.91
C ASP A 184 -21.93 -3.71 -2.04
N THR A 185 -21.27 -4.14 -3.09
CA THR A 185 -21.91 -4.91 -4.16
C THR A 185 -21.63 -6.41 -4.03
N HIS A 186 -20.40 -6.81 -3.76
CA HIS A 186 -20.02 -8.22 -3.71
C HIS A 186 -20.55 -8.96 -2.46
N PHE A 187 -20.36 -8.41 -1.25
CA PHE A 187 -20.78 -9.11 -0.03
C PHE A 187 -22.30 -9.30 0.07
N PRO A 188 -23.15 -8.33 -0.30
CA PRO A 188 -24.59 -8.57 -0.39
C PRO A 188 -24.98 -9.62 -1.43
N ALA A 189 -24.27 -9.74 -2.57
CA ALA A 189 -24.48 -10.80 -3.52
C ALA A 189 -24.24 -12.21 -2.94
N TYR A 190 -23.33 -12.32 -1.93
CA TYR A 190 -23.12 -13.53 -1.17
C TYR A 190 -24.14 -13.73 -0.03
N GLY A 191 -25.10 -12.81 0.15
CA GLY A 191 -26.09 -12.85 1.22
C GLY A 191 -25.61 -12.29 2.58
N ALA A 192 -24.48 -11.60 2.60
CA ALA A 192 -23.92 -10.94 3.80
C ALA A 192 -24.32 -9.46 3.88
N GLN A 193 -24.03 -8.84 5.01
CA GLN A 193 -24.19 -7.41 5.27
C GLN A 193 -22.82 -6.77 5.47
N THR A 194 -22.54 -5.65 4.82
CA THR A 194 -21.30 -4.89 5.00
C THR A 194 -21.41 -3.96 6.23
N VAL A 195 -20.31 -3.84 6.97
CA VAL A 195 -20.14 -2.88 8.07
C VAL A 195 -18.82 -2.16 7.85
N HIS A 196 -18.89 -0.86 7.61
CA HIS A 196 -17.71 -0.04 7.37
C HIS A 196 -17.08 0.42 8.67
N MET A 197 -15.77 0.27 8.79
CA MET A 197 -14.99 0.83 9.87
C MET A 197 -13.49 0.89 9.52
N PRO A 198 -12.72 1.84 10.10
CA PRO A 198 -11.28 1.87 10.00
C PRO A 198 -10.65 0.58 10.51
N PHE A 199 -9.45 0.26 10.01
CA PHE A 199 -8.80 -1.03 10.33
C PHE A 199 -8.52 -1.20 11.83
N GLY A 200 -8.14 -0.14 12.53
CA GLY A 200 -7.85 -0.18 13.97
C GLY A 200 -9.03 -0.59 14.87
N GLU A 201 -10.27 -0.58 14.35
CA GLU A 201 -11.47 -0.97 15.09
C GLU A 201 -11.84 -2.46 14.92
N VAL A 202 -11.20 -3.16 13.97
CA VAL A 202 -11.58 -4.53 13.58
C VAL A 202 -11.45 -5.53 14.72
N TYR A 203 -10.33 -5.50 15.46
CA TYR A 203 -10.12 -6.41 16.59
C TYR A 203 -11.25 -6.34 17.60
N THR A 204 -11.56 -5.13 18.07
CA THR A 204 -12.62 -4.91 19.07
C THR A 204 -14.00 -5.27 18.53
N SER A 205 -14.29 -4.97 17.27
CA SER A 205 -15.57 -5.27 16.63
C SER A 205 -15.81 -6.77 16.46
N LEU A 206 -14.76 -7.57 16.17
CA LEU A 206 -14.82 -9.03 16.19
C LEU A 206 -14.96 -9.57 17.59
N GLN A 207 -14.24 -9.01 18.56
CA GLN A 207 -14.30 -9.41 19.97
C GLN A 207 -15.71 -9.27 20.53
N THR A 208 -16.32 -8.10 20.33
CA THR A 208 -17.64 -7.72 20.85
C THR A 208 -18.80 -8.27 20.02
N GLY A 209 -18.52 -8.78 18.81
CA GLY A 209 -19.56 -9.34 17.92
C GLY A 209 -20.34 -8.28 17.14
N VAL A 210 -19.86 -7.05 17.05
CA VAL A 210 -20.42 -6.01 16.14
C VAL A 210 -20.35 -6.53 14.70
N VAL A 211 -19.28 -7.22 14.34
CA VAL A 211 -19.15 -7.99 13.10
C VAL A 211 -18.85 -9.46 13.39
N ASN A 212 -19.28 -10.34 12.48
CA ASN A 212 -19.05 -11.78 12.58
C ASN A 212 -17.78 -12.21 11.83
N ILE A 213 -17.47 -11.53 10.75
CA ILE A 213 -16.39 -11.83 9.81
C ILE A 213 -15.61 -10.54 9.58
N ALA A 214 -14.30 -10.69 9.47
CA ALA A 214 -13.45 -9.73 8.78
C ALA A 214 -12.56 -10.49 7.79
N GLU A 215 -11.87 -9.78 6.94
CA GLU A 215 -11.09 -10.35 5.86
C GLU A 215 -9.80 -9.54 5.65
N ASN A 216 -8.72 -10.20 5.30
CA ASN A 216 -7.43 -9.58 5.00
C ASN A 216 -6.41 -10.62 4.50
N GLY A 217 -5.19 -10.19 4.14
CA GLY A 217 -4.04 -11.05 3.94
C GLY A 217 -3.66 -11.82 5.20
N VAL A 218 -3.09 -12.99 5.04
CA VAL A 218 -2.74 -13.91 6.16
C VAL A 218 -1.72 -13.27 7.10
N ASN A 219 -0.75 -12.54 6.55
CA ASN A 219 0.23 -11.83 7.37
C ASN A 219 -0.41 -10.72 8.21
N VAL A 220 -1.36 -9.96 7.66
CA VAL A 220 -2.08 -8.92 8.39
C VAL A 220 -2.89 -9.52 9.54
N TYR A 221 -3.60 -10.61 9.31
CA TYR A 221 -4.32 -11.37 10.32
C TYR A 221 -3.40 -11.82 11.47
N LEU A 222 -2.22 -12.36 11.14
CA LEU A 222 -1.22 -12.76 12.11
C LEU A 222 -0.63 -11.56 12.87
N ALA A 223 -0.16 -10.54 12.14
CA ALA A 223 0.59 -9.42 12.73
C ALA A 223 -0.27 -8.56 13.67
N ASN A 224 -1.57 -8.46 13.39
CA ASN A 224 -2.55 -7.72 14.22
C ASN A 224 -3.29 -8.62 15.22
N LYS A 225 -2.88 -9.89 15.36
CA LYS A 225 -3.41 -10.86 16.33
C LYS A 225 -4.92 -11.09 16.24
N HIS A 226 -5.51 -10.87 15.07
CA HIS A 226 -6.95 -11.08 14.90
C HIS A 226 -7.37 -12.53 15.19
N TYR A 227 -6.44 -13.50 15.13
CA TYR A 227 -6.66 -14.88 15.50
C TYR A 227 -7.09 -15.08 16.99
N GLU A 228 -6.81 -14.12 17.86
CA GLU A 228 -7.24 -14.19 19.26
C GLU A 228 -8.76 -14.02 19.41
N VAL A 229 -9.39 -13.27 18.51
CA VAL A 229 -10.83 -12.92 18.55
C VAL A 229 -11.64 -13.56 17.43
N ALA A 230 -10.98 -14.01 16.37
CA ALA A 230 -11.55 -14.73 15.22
C ALA A 230 -10.60 -15.90 14.85
N PRO A 231 -10.63 -17.03 15.59
CA PRO A 231 -9.58 -18.06 15.56
C PRO A 231 -9.63 -18.97 14.34
N ILE A 232 -10.50 -18.75 13.39
CA ILE A 232 -10.64 -19.57 12.18
C ILE A 232 -10.39 -18.71 10.96
N LEU A 233 -9.36 -19.07 10.19
CA LEU A 233 -9.02 -18.47 8.90
C LEU A 233 -9.51 -19.40 7.78
N SER A 234 -10.44 -18.92 6.95
CA SER A 234 -10.95 -19.64 5.79
C SER A 234 -10.34 -19.04 4.53
N MET A 235 -9.56 -19.83 3.77
CA MET A 235 -8.78 -19.40 2.61
C MET A 235 -9.67 -19.13 1.39
N THR A 236 -10.52 -18.11 1.49
CA THR A 236 -11.44 -17.72 0.42
C THR A 236 -10.72 -17.09 -0.75
N GLU A 237 -9.60 -16.39 -0.52
CA GLU A 237 -8.78 -15.70 -1.53
C GLU A 237 -9.63 -14.95 -2.55
N HIS A 238 -10.66 -14.27 -2.05
CA HIS A 238 -11.72 -13.67 -2.87
C HIS A 238 -11.32 -12.33 -3.48
N GLU A 239 -10.38 -11.62 -2.86
CA GLU A 239 -9.89 -10.31 -3.26
C GLU A 239 -8.37 -10.25 -3.11
N ALA A 240 -7.71 -9.33 -3.79
CA ALA A 240 -6.30 -9.03 -3.55
C ALA A 240 -6.15 -7.81 -2.64
N ASN A 241 -5.25 -7.90 -1.66
CA ASN A 241 -4.90 -6.77 -0.80
C ASN A 241 -3.91 -5.85 -1.52
N ASN A 242 -4.42 -5.13 -2.52
CA ASN A 242 -3.63 -4.20 -3.31
C ASN A 242 -3.48 -2.86 -2.59
N ASN A 243 -2.30 -2.27 -2.72
CA ASN A 243 -1.95 -1.04 -2.04
C ASN A 243 -1.16 -0.13 -2.97
N CYS A 244 -1.11 1.16 -2.62
CA CYS A 244 -0.39 2.14 -3.40
C CYS A 244 0.42 3.09 -2.53
N ILE A 245 1.56 3.52 -3.08
CA ILE A 245 2.46 4.49 -2.46
C ILE A 245 2.10 5.86 -3.01
N TRP A 246 1.78 6.79 -2.12
CA TRP A 246 1.45 8.17 -2.44
C TRP A 246 2.58 9.12 -2.07
N VAL A 247 2.65 10.23 -2.79
CA VAL A 247 3.42 11.41 -2.42
C VAL A 247 2.50 12.63 -2.42
N SER A 248 2.68 13.55 -1.45
CA SER A 248 1.94 14.81 -1.44
C SER A 248 2.36 15.72 -2.60
N ASP A 249 1.41 16.48 -3.16
CA ASP A 249 1.71 17.50 -4.17
C ASP A 249 2.74 18.51 -3.66
N LYS A 250 2.66 18.88 -2.38
CA LYS A 250 3.61 19.79 -1.76
C LYS A 250 5.04 19.24 -1.81
N THR A 251 5.23 17.99 -1.47
CA THR A 251 6.54 17.32 -1.53
C THR A 251 6.98 17.18 -2.97
N TRP A 252 6.12 16.62 -3.86
CA TRP A 252 6.42 16.39 -5.26
C TRP A 252 6.84 17.67 -6.00
N ASN A 253 6.11 18.79 -5.78
CA ASN A 253 6.40 20.07 -6.42
C ASN A 253 7.65 20.78 -5.84
N SER A 254 8.12 20.35 -4.65
CA SER A 254 9.37 20.85 -4.08
C SER A 254 10.63 20.19 -4.68
N LEU A 255 10.44 19.12 -5.46
CA LEU A 255 11.53 18.35 -6.07
C LEU A 255 11.83 18.84 -7.48
N ASN A 256 13.12 18.90 -7.85
CA ASN A 256 13.51 19.08 -9.24
C ASN A 256 13.33 17.79 -10.05
N ASP A 257 13.55 17.85 -11.38
CA ASP A 257 13.28 16.71 -12.26
C ASP A 257 14.18 15.48 -11.99
N GLU A 258 15.41 15.70 -11.53
CA GLU A 258 16.32 14.61 -11.14
C GLU A 258 15.86 13.96 -9.83
N GLU A 259 15.50 14.73 -8.84
CA GLU A 259 14.98 14.28 -7.56
C GLU A 259 13.66 13.52 -7.70
N LYS A 260 12.77 13.98 -8.61
CA LYS A 260 11.56 13.23 -8.98
C LYS A 260 11.88 11.86 -9.57
N LYS A 261 12.92 11.75 -10.40
CA LYS A 261 13.37 10.44 -10.92
C LYS A 261 13.88 9.53 -9.82
N TRP A 262 14.55 10.04 -8.79
CA TRP A 262 14.98 9.22 -7.65
C TRP A 262 13.79 8.69 -6.87
N VAL A 263 12.82 9.55 -6.58
CA VAL A 263 11.60 9.16 -5.84
C VAL A 263 10.77 8.16 -6.63
N GLN A 264 10.55 8.41 -7.93
CA GLN A 264 9.83 7.48 -8.81
C GLN A 264 10.57 6.15 -8.93
N GLY A 265 11.89 6.16 -9.13
CA GLY A 265 12.70 4.95 -9.22
C GLY A 265 12.70 4.12 -7.93
N ALA A 266 12.58 4.77 -6.76
CA ALA A 266 12.41 4.06 -5.49
C ALA A 266 11.05 3.35 -5.41
N ALA A 267 9.99 3.97 -5.88
CA ALA A 267 8.65 3.36 -5.93
C ALA A 267 8.57 2.23 -6.98
N ASP A 268 9.18 2.42 -8.15
CA ASP A 268 9.26 1.39 -9.19
C ASP A 268 9.99 0.13 -8.68
N GLU A 269 11.05 0.32 -7.87
CA GLU A 269 11.75 -0.80 -7.23
C GLU A 269 10.86 -1.52 -6.21
N VAL A 270 10.02 -0.81 -5.47
CA VAL A 270 9.02 -1.45 -4.59
C VAL A 270 8.06 -2.30 -5.43
N SER A 271 7.45 -1.74 -6.46
CA SER A 271 6.48 -2.47 -7.31
C SER A 271 7.09 -3.72 -7.95
N ARG A 272 8.41 -3.69 -8.24
CA ARG A 272 9.15 -4.81 -8.84
C ARG A 272 9.52 -5.90 -7.85
N VAL A 273 9.92 -5.55 -6.63
CA VAL A 273 10.59 -6.49 -5.69
C VAL A 273 9.66 -6.93 -4.56
N GLU A 274 8.82 -6.00 -4.08
CA GLU A 274 7.97 -6.24 -2.91
C GLU A 274 6.98 -7.39 -3.12
N PRO A 275 6.28 -7.57 -4.26
CA PRO A 275 5.28 -8.61 -4.40
C PRO A 275 5.81 -10.02 -4.14
N GLY A 276 7.02 -10.32 -4.60
CA GLY A 276 7.66 -11.62 -4.32
C GLY A 276 7.94 -11.84 -2.83
N LYS A 277 8.35 -10.78 -2.12
CA LYS A 277 8.60 -10.82 -0.68
C LYS A 277 7.29 -10.91 0.12
N ALA A 278 6.25 -10.19 -0.30
CA ALA A 278 4.92 -10.27 0.30
C ALA A 278 4.33 -11.69 0.20
N LEU A 279 4.42 -12.32 -0.97
CA LEU A 279 3.95 -13.70 -1.14
C LEU A 279 4.72 -14.71 -0.28
N GLN A 280 6.01 -14.52 -0.09
CA GLN A 280 6.78 -15.37 0.82
C GLN A 280 6.33 -15.15 2.28
N LEU A 281 6.13 -13.89 2.66
CA LEU A 281 5.64 -13.52 3.99
C LEU A 281 4.24 -14.11 4.28
N GLU A 282 3.34 -14.14 3.30
CA GLU A 282 2.03 -14.80 3.40
C GLU A 282 2.16 -16.30 3.71
N LYS A 283 3.03 -17.01 2.97
CA LYS A 283 3.31 -18.44 3.19
C LYS A 283 3.90 -18.71 4.59
N ASP A 284 4.88 -17.90 4.98
CA ASP A 284 5.52 -18.04 6.30
C ASP A 284 4.53 -17.75 7.43
N SER A 285 3.63 -16.78 7.23
CA SER A 285 2.58 -16.43 8.18
C SER A 285 1.54 -17.55 8.33
N ALA A 286 1.13 -18.17 7.22
CA ALA A 286 0.21 -19.32 7.25
C ALA A 286 0.83 -20.50 8.02
N ALA A 287 2.08 -20.84 7.74
CA ALA A 287 2.80 -21.90 8.45
C ALA A 287 2.96 -21.60 9.95
N LYS A 288 3.17 -20.32 10.31
CA LYS A 288 3.26 -19.89 11.71
C LYS A 288 1.91 -20.02 12.43
N LEU A 289 0.81 -19.59 11.80
CA LEU A 289 -0.56 -19.72 12.35
C LEU A 289 -0.91 -21.17 12.63
N GLN A 290 -0.61 -22.09 11.70
CA GLN A 290 -0.82 -23.54 11.88
C GLN A 290 -0.02 -24.08 13.08
N LYS A 291 1.25 -23.71 13.23
CA LYS A 291 2.08 -24.08 14.39
C LYS A 291 1.55 -23.54 15.71
N MET A 292 0.86 -22.39 15.69
CA MET A 292 0.22 -21.79 16.86
C MET A 292 -1.14 -22.44 17.20
N GLY A 293 -1.60 -23.40 16.38
CA GLY A 293 -2.88 -24.08 16.57
C GLY A 293 -4.09 -23.29 16.06
N VAL A 294 -3.87 -22.23 15.28
CA VAL A 294 -4.96 -21.51 14.61
C VAL A 294 -5.55 -22.40 13.53
N LYS A 295 -6.87 -22.50 13.50
CA LYS A 295 -7.55 -23.31 12.51
C LYS A 295 -7.54 -22.63 11.15
N VAL A 296 -6.85 -23.24 10.19
CA VAL A 296 -6.84 -22.80 8.79
C VAL A 296 -7.71 -23.78 7.98
N VAL A 297 -8.70 -23.24 7.28
CA VAL A 297 -9.59 -23.98 6.37
C VAL A 297 -9.07 -23.76 4.95
N ASP A 298 -8.23 -24.71 4.48
CA ASP A 298 -7.56 -24.61 3.17
C ASP A 298 -8.51 -24.96 2.01
N HIS A 299 -9.51 -25.84 2.26
CA HIS A 299 -10.47 -26.30 1.27
C HIS A 299 -11.79 -25.55 1.41
N VAL A 300 -11.84 -24.33 0.82
CA VAL A 300 -13.07 -23.55 0.65
C VAL A 300 -13.60 -23.79 -0.75
N ASP A 301 -14.90 -24.10 -0.88
CA ASP A 301 -15.57 -24.10 -2.18
C ASP A 301 -15.77 -22.67 -2.67
N LYS A 302 -14.84 -22.22 -3.50
CA LYS A 302 -14.83 -20.87 -4.09
C LYS A 302 -15.79 -20.74 -5.27
N SER A 303 -16.35 -21.84 -5.79
CA SER A 303 -17.14 -21.84 -7.03
C SER A 303 -18.39 -20.96 -6.93
N GLY A 304 -19.11 -21.04 -5.81
CA GLY A 304 -20.27 -20.21 -5.54
C GLY A 304 -19.92 -18.73 -5.46
N PHE A 305 -18.87 -18.37 -4.75
CA PHE A 305 -18.37 -16.99 -4.65
C PHE A 305 -17.97 -16.43 -6.03
N ALA A 306 -17.19 -17.19 -6.80
CA ALA A 306 -16.74 -16.78 -8.12
C ALA A 306 -17.90 -16.62 -9.11
N LYS A 307 -18.89 -17.53 -9.05
CA LYS A 307 -20.12 -17.47 -9.85
C LYS A 307 -20.90 -16.19 -9.58
N ASP A 308 -21.07 -15.82 -8.32
CA ASP A 308 -21.82 -14.63 -7.92
C ASP A 308 -21.04 -13.33 -8.21
N ALA A 309 -19.69 -13.38 -8.13
CA ALA A 309 -18.83 -12.23 -8.42
C ALA A 309 -18.68 -11.92 -9.91
N GLN A 310 -18.63 -12.95 -10.77
CA GLN A 310 -18.33 -12.77 -12.20
C GLN A 310 -19.24 -11.77 -12.93
N PRO A 311 -20.58 -11.81 -12.80
CA PRO A 311 -21.45 -10.84 -13.49
C PRO A 311 -21.29 -9.41 -12.95
N ILE A 312 -20.77 -9.25 -11.73
CA ILE A 312 -20.58 -7.95 -11.11
C ILE A 312 -19.34 -7.24 -11.69
N GLN A 313 -18.27 -7.97 -12.00
CA GLN A 313 -16.98 -7.40 -12.38
C GLN A 313 -17.09 -6.38 -13.53
N ASP A 314 -17.67 -6.76 -14.67
CA ASP A 314 -17.76 -5.87 -15.84
C ASP A 314 -18.79 -4.75 -15.66
N SER A 315 -19.93 -5.05 -15.01
CA SER A 315 -20.96 -4.06 -14.76
C SER A 315 -20.46 -2.98 -13.80
N LEU A 316 -19.79 -3.39 -12.72
CA LEU A 316 -19.27 -2.46 -11.73
C LEU A 316 -18.06 -1.68 -12.26
N ALA A 317 -17.16 -2.30 -13.03
CA ALA A 317 -16.06 -1.56 -13.67
C ALA A 317 -16.59 -0.46 -14.61
N LYS A 318 -17.65 -0.71 -15.38
CA LYS A 318 -18.31 0.31 -16.22
C LYS A 318 -18.92 1.42 -15.37
N GLU A 319 -19.57 1.08 -14.26
CA GLU A 319 -20.16 2.06 -13.35
C GLU A 319 -19.12 2.92 -12.65
N LEU A 320 -17.97 2.34 -12.25
CA LEU A 320 -16.86 3.05 -11.66
C LEU A 320 -16.22 4.05 -12.63
N GLY A 321 -16.18 3.71 -13.94
CA GLY A 321 -15.74 4.64 -14.98
C GLY A 321 -14.69 4.08 -15.95
N PRO A 322 -14.27 4.88 -16.94
CA PRO A 322 -13.44 4.41 -18.04
C PRO A 322 -12.06 3.92 -17.63
N HIS A 323 -11.43 4.52 -16.63
CA HIS A 323 -10.15 4.04 -16.09
C HIS A 323 -10.31 2.66 -15.44
N ALA A 324 -11.39 2.42 -14.71
CA ALA A 324 -11.66 1.12 -14.11
C ALA A 324 -11.82 0.03 -15.19
N VAL A 325 -12.52 0.32 -16.28
CA VAL A 325 -12.64 -0.60 -17.43
C VAL A 325 -11.26 -0.89 -18.04
N LYS A 326 -10.43 0.15 -18.27
CA LYS A 326 -9.08 0.01 -18.81
C LYS A 326 -8.21 -0.86 -17.88
N ILE A 327 -8.22 -0.59 -16.58
CA ILE A 327 -7.42 -1.33 -15.60
C ILE A 327 -7.89 -2.79 -15.51
N LEU A 328 -9.18 -3.06 -15.45
CA LEU A 328 -9.72 -4.44 -15.43
C LEU A 328 -9.26 -5.23 -16.64
N ALA A 329 -9.29 -4.63 -17.84
CA ALA A 329 -8.81 -5.26 -19.06
C ALA A 329 -7.30 -5.57 -19.00
N LEU A 330 -6.49 -4.65 -18.49
CA LEU A 330 -5.06 -4.87 -18.29
C LEU A 330 -4.80 -6.01 -17.29
N VAL A 331 -5.46 -6.01 -16.13
CA VAL A 331 -5.35 -7.07 -15.12
C VAL A 331 -5.63 -8.45 -15.74
N ARG A 332 -6.71 -8.58 -16.53
CA ARG A 332 -7.07 -9.85 -17.17
C ARG A 332 -6.08 -10.31 -18.24
N ASN A 333 -5.38 -9.38 -18.90
CA ASN A 333 -4.44 -9.67 -19.97
C ASN A 333 -3.03 -10.05 -19.50
N VAL A 334 -2.65 -9.75 -18.25
CA VAL A 334 -1.36 -10.19 -17.69
C VAL A 334 -1.33 -11.72 -17.61
N GLN A 335 -0.31 -12.36 -18.20
CA GLN A 335 -0.16 -13.82 -18.26
C GLN A 335 0.58 -14.39 -17.05
#